data_93b7f378705c34d26bbe6734cad76e22
#
_entry.id   93b7f378705c34d26bbe6734cad76e22
#
_cell.length_a   1.000
_cell.length_b   1.000
_cell.length_c   1.000
_cell.angle_alpha   90.00
_cell.angle_beta   90.00
_cell.angle_gamma   90.00
#
_symmetry.space_group_name_H-M   'P 1'
#
loop_
_entity.id
_entity.type
_entity.pdbx_description
1 polymer ?
#
loop_
_entity_poly.entity_id
_entity_poly.type
_entity_poly.pdbx_seq_one_letter_code
_entity_poly.pdbx_strand_id
1 'polypeptide(L)'
;VESNPLNSDILYSSANRFMISKDAGKTWKSYSTPHGDNHDIWINPNDTSVWIQSNDGGANITFNSGKTWSTQFNQPTAEIYQVEVDDQYPYWLYGGQQDNYSTVSVPSLPPYGLQAGPNAYITNTGGCETGPAVPKPGNPNIVYSNCKGRFGVFNKVTGQEKQYYGGASNMYGHNPKDLKYRFQRVSPIHVSPHNPDVIYHASQYLHVTKDEGVTWETISPDLTAFESDKQVISGSPITRDITGEEFYSTIYSVRELSLIHISEP
;
A
#
# COMPACT_ATOMS: atom_id res chain seq x y z
N VAL A 1 -13.95 -17.85 -13.97
CA VAL A 1 -13.38 -18.81 -14.94
C VAL A 1 -14.03 -18.59 -16.27
N GLU A 2 -13.24 -18.37 -17.31
CA GLU A 2 -13.68 -18.13 -18.69
C GLU A 2 -13.30 -19.31 -19.59
N SER A 3 -14.10 -19.58 -20.62
CA SER A 3 -13.79 -20.60 -21.62
C SER A 3 -13.22 -19.96 -22.89
N ASN A 4 -12.36 -20.72 -23.58
CA ASN A 4 -11.90 -20.29 -24.90
C ASN A 4 -13.08 -20.29 -25.88
N PRO A 5 -13.32 -19.23 -26.65
CA PRO A 5 -14.49 -19.11 -27.51
C PRO A 5 -14.52 -20.12 -28.65
N LEU A 6 -13.41 -20.73 -29.03
CA LEU A 6 -13.31 -21.73 -30.08
C LEU A 6 -13.08 -23.16 -29.58
N ASN A 7 -12.76 -23.35 -28.30
CA ASN A 7 -12.49 -24.64 -27.71
C ASN A 7 -12.87 -24.68 -26.24
N SER A 8 -14.01 -25.27 -25.90
CA SER A 8 -14.55 -25.37 -24.55
C SER A 8 -13.69 -26.20 -23.57
N ASP A 9 -12.76 -27.01 -24.05
CA ASP A 9 -11.83 -27.73 -23.17
C ASP A 9 -10.70 -26.85 -22.63
N ILE A 10 -10.52 -25.65 -23.19
CA ILE A 10 -9.55 -24.68 -22.71
C ILE A 10 -10.26 -23.69 -21.82
N LEU A 11 -9.85 -23.66 -20.52
CA LEU A 11 -10.42 -22.80 -19.50
C LEU A 11 -9.34 -21.91 -18.91
N TYR A 12 -9.72 -20.70 -18.55
CA TYR A 12 -8.86 -19.68 -17.91
C TYR A 12 -9.41 -19.33 -16.53
N SER A 13 -8.57 -19.34 -15.53
CA SER A 13 -8.95 -18.95 -14.18
C SER A 13 -8.13 -17.73 -13.74
N SER A 14 -8.83 -16.64 -13.48
CA SER A 14 -8.29 -15.44 -12.89
C SER A 14 -8.48 -15.51 -11.38
N ALA A 15 -7.37 -15.38 -10.64
CA ALA A 15 -7.29 -15.33 -9.19
C ALA A 15 -5.91 -14.75 -8.82
N ASN A 16 -5.43 -14.95 -7.60
CA ASN A 16 -4.07 -14.57 -7.23
C ASN A 16 -3.03 -15.03 -8.26
N ARG A 17 -3.21 -16.24 -8.81
CA ARG A 17 -2.45 -16.73 -9.95
C ARG A 17 -3.35 -16.92 -11.17
N PHE A 18 -2.84 -16.56 -12.32
CA PHE A 18 -3.49 -16.87 -13.58
C PHE A 18 -3.20 -18.31 -14.01
N MET A 19 -4.23 -19.08 -14.25
CA MET A 19 -4.12 -20.50 -14.56
C MET A 19 -4.90 -20.87 -15.82
N ILE A 20 -4.37 -21.84 -16.58
CA ILE A 20 -5.02 -22.37 -17.78
C ILE A 20 -5.16 -23.89 -17.64
N SER A 21 -6.36 -24.38 -17.92
CA SER A 21 -6.65 -25.78 -18.18
C SER A 21 -6.76 -26.02 -19.69
N LYS A 22 -6.33 -27.19 -20.16
CA LYS A 22 -6.50 -27.63 -21.57
C LYS A 22 -7.24 -28.95 -21.67
N ASP A 23 -7.90 -29.37 -20.61
CA ASP A 23 -8.56 -30.66 -20.46
C ASP A 23 -9.89 -30.54 -19.71
N ALA A 24 -10.65 -29.48 -20.00
CA ALA A 24 -11.95 -29.17 -19.40
C ALA A 24 -11.91 -29.08 -17.85
N GLY A 25 -10.84 -28.50 -17.31
CA GLY A 25 -10.70 -28.25 -15.86
C GLY A 25 -10.13 -29.40 -15.03
N LYS A 26 -9.75 -30.52 -15.67
CA LYS A 26 -9.17 -31.65 -14.93
C LYS A 26 -7.79 -31.35 -14.39
N THR A 27 -6.96 -30.65 -15.15
CA THR A 27 -5.65 -30.19 -14.72
C THR A 27 -5.46 -28.70 -15.02
N TRP A 28 -4.66 -28.02 -14.19
CA TRP A 28 -4.41 -26.59 -14.30
C TRP A 28 -2.91 -26.31 -14.25
N LYS A 29 -2.48 -25.40 -15.10
CA LYS A 29 -1.10 -24.92 -15.14
C LYS A 29 -1.08 -23.41 -14.92
N SER A 30 -0.20 -22.94 -14.04
CA SER A 30 0.02 -21.51 -13.81
C SER A 30 0.78 -20.88 -14.97
N TYR A 31 0.36 -19.67 -15.34
CA TYR A 31 1.00 -18.82 -16.34
C TYR A 31 1.40 -17.49 -15.71
N SER A 32 2.52 -16.96 -16.12
CA SER A 32 3.00 -15.66 -15.66
C SER A 32 2.23 -14.55 -16.36
N THR A 33 1.73 -13.60 -15.56
CA THR A 33 1.15 -12.32 -15.97
C THR A 33 2.03 -11.18 -15.47
N PRO A 34 1.91 -9.96 -16.02
CA PRO A 34 2.70 -8.82 -15.58
C PRO A 34 2.53 -8.44 -14.12
N HIS A 35 1.37 -8.74 -13.53
CA HIS A 35 1.05 -8.58 -12.11
C HIS A 35 0.24 -9.78 -11.60
N GLY A 36 0.26 -10.00 -10.29
CA GLY A 36 -0.62 -10.96 -9.61
C GLY A 36 -2.05 -10.45 -9.48
N ASP A 37 -2.84 -11.16 -8.67
CA ASP A 37 -4.22 -10.79 -8.35
C ASP A 37 -5.05 -10.47 -9.59
N ASN A 38 -5.21 -11.53 -10.40
CA ASN A 38 -5.86 -11.46 -11.70
C ASN A 38 -7.37 -11.49 -11.53
N HIS A 39 -8.08 -10.55 -12.17
CA HIS A 39 -9.52 -10.38 -12.03
C HIS A 39 -10.32 -10.96 -13.18
N ASP A 40 -9.94 -10.61 -14.41
CA ASP A 40 -10.70 -10.95 -15.59
C ASP A 40 -9.82 -11.16 -16.81
N ILE A 41 -10.37 -11.86 -17.82
CA ILE A 41 -9.74 -12.05 -19.12
C ILE A 41 -10.79 -12.06 -20.23
N TRP A 42 -10.54 -11.30 -21.27
CA TRP A 42 -11.25 -11.38 -22.52
C TRP A 42 -10.38 -12.00 -23.61
N ILE A 43 -10.93 -12.93 -24.35
CA ILE A 43 -10.24 -13.63 -25.45
C ILE A 43 -10.94 -13.28 -26.75
N ASN A 44 -10.18 -12.83 -27.75
CA ASN A 44 -10.73 -12.49 -29.04
C ASN A 44 -11.33 -13.72 -29.73
N PRO A 45 -12.63 -13.74 -30.03
CA PRO A 45 -13.28 -14.89 -30.65
C PRO A 45 -12.84 -15.17 -32.11
N ASN A 46 -12.23 -14.17 -32.77
CA ASN A 46 -11.73 -14.32 -34.14
C ASN A 46 -10.24 -14.70 -34.17
N ASP A 47 -9.51 -14.49 -33.08
CA ASP A 47 -8.10 -14.85 -32.93
C ASP A 47 -7.79 -15.12 -31.47
N THR A 48 -7.89 -16.37 -31.07
CA THR A 48 -7.69 -16.77 -29.65
C THR A 48 -6.24 -16.66 -29.15
N SER A 49 -5.34 -16.13 -29.94
CA SER A 49 -4.01 -15.72 -29.46
C SER A 49 -3.99 -14.32 -28.85
N VAL A 50 -5.05 -13.52 -29.07
CA VAL A 50 -5.18 -12.13 -28.59
C VAL A 50 -6.06 -12.11 -27.34
N TRP A 51 -5.50 -11.65 -26.22
CA TRP A 51 -6.21 -11.53 -24.94
C TRP A 51 -6.04 -10.15 -24.36
N ILE A 52 -7.05 -9.69 -23.59
CA ILE A 52 -6.96 -8.58 -22.67
C ILE A 52 -7.18 -9.14 -21.27
N GLN A 53 -6.30 -8.82 -20.33
CA GLN A 53 -6.35 -9.32 -18.98
C GLN A 53 -6.23 -8.15 -18.00
N SER A 54 -7.05 -8.16 -16.94
CA SER A 54 -6.99 -7.20 -15.84
C SER A 54 -6.43 -7.83 -14.57
N ASN A 55 -5.72 -7.04 -13.79
CA ASN A 55 -5.11 -7.40 -12.52
C ASN A 55 -4.93 -6.14 -11.66
N ASP A 56 -4.49 -6.29 -10.40
CA ASP A 56 -4.31 -5.15 -9.50
C ASP A 56 -3.26 -4.13 -9.98
N GLY A 57 -2.37 -4.53 -10.88
CA GLY A 57 -1.43 -3.62 -11.53
C GLY A 57 -2.00 -2.84 -12.72
N GLY A 58 -3.21 -3.16 -13.18
CA GLY A 58 -3.85 -2.53 -14.33
C GLY A 58 -4.36 -3.52 -15.36
N ALA A 59 -4.25 -3.21 -16.65
CA ALA A 59 -4.65 -4.06 -17.75
C ALA A 59 -3.50 -4.34 -18.74
N ASN A 60 -3.51 -5.53 -19.32
CA ASN A 60 -2.47 -5.98 -20.25
C ASN A 60 -3.07 -6.63 -21.49
N ILE A 61 -2.40 -6.45 -22.61
CA ILE A 61 -2.74 -7.11 -23.87
C ILE A 61 -1.61 -8.06 -24.25
N THR A 62 -2.00 -9.25 -24.72
CA THR A 62 -1.10 -10.17 -25.40
C THR A 62 -1.61 -10.46 -26.81
N PHE A 63 -0.70 -10.67 -27.75
CA PHE A 63 -0.98 -11.08 -29.14
C PHE A 63 -0.44 -12.47 -29.44
N ASN A 64 -0.01 -13.22 -28.44
CA ASN A 64 0.65 -14.52 -28.61
C ASN A 64 0.35 -15.50 -27.47
N SER A 65 -0.90 -15.51 -27.01
CA SER A 65 -1.39 -16.42 -25.97
C SER A 65 -0.59 -16.33 -24.67
N GLY A 66 -0.30 -15.11 -24.21
CA GLY A 66 0.36 -14.85 -22.92
C GLY A 66 1.86 -15.11 -22.88
N LYS A 67 2.54 -15.30 -24.04
CA LYS A 67 3.99 -15.43 -24.09
C LYS A 67 4.69 -14.11 -23.84
N THR A 68 4.11 -13.00 -24.31
CA THR A 68 4.53 -11.64 -24.03
C THR A 68 3.31 -10.76 -23.78
N TRP A 69 3.47 -9.70 -23.01
CA TRP A 69 2.41 -8.79 -22.59
C TRP A 69 2.81 -7.34 -22.82
N SER A 70 1.81 -6.47 -22.97
CA SER A 70 2.03 -5.03 -22.94
C SER A 70 2.50 -4.58 -21.55
N THR A 71 3.15 -3.42 -21.48
CA THR A 71 3.51 -2.80 -20.20
C THR A 71 2.28 -2.23 -19.46
N GLN A 72 2.35 -2.16 -18.13
CA GLN A 72 1.39 -1.44 -17.28
C GLN A 72 1.87 -0.01 -16.96
N PHE A 73 3.15 0.27 -17.13
CA PHE A 73 3.76 1.53 -16.72
C PHE A 73 3.35 2.76 -17.57
N ASN A 74 2.49 2.60 -18.52
CA ASN A 74 1.88 3.67 -19.32
C ASN A 74 0.43 3.99 -18.92
N GLN A 75 -0.09 3.37 -17.87
CA GLN A 75 -1.46 3.57 -17.39
C GLN A 75 -1.46 4.58 -16.24
N PRO A 76 -2.23 5.69 -16.34
CA PRO A 76 -2.28 6.72 -15.29
C PRO A 76 -3.30 6.35 -14.21
N THR A 77 -3.22 5.14 -13.69
CA THR A 77 -4.12 4.63 -12.65
C THR A 77 -3.35 4.34 -11.38
N ALA A 78 -3.95 4.69 -10.24
CA ALA A 78 -3.39 4.41 -8.93
C ALA A 78 -4.50 4.38 -7.88
N GLU A 79 -4.42 3.45 -6.94
CA GLU A 79 -5.19 3.48 -5.71
C GLU A 79 -4.33 4.11 -4.61
N ILE A 80 -4.69 5.32 -4.20
CA ILE A 80 -3.91 6.11 -3.23
C ILE A 80 -4.61 6.14 -1.88
N TYR A 81 -3.86 5.78 -0.86
CA TYR A 81 -4.24 5.87 0.56
C TYR A 81 -3.55 7.05 1.21
N GLN A 82 -4.34 7.87 1.88
CA GLN A 82 -3.89 9.07 2.59
C GLN A 82 -3.03 9.98 1.70
N VAL A 83 -3.27 11.26 1.72
CA VAL A 83 -2.51 12.23 0.95
C VAL A 83 -1.93 13.27 1.90
N GLU A 84 -0.62 13.45 1.83
CA GLU A 84 0.10 14.53 2.50
C GLU A 84 0.77 15.42 1.45
N VAL A 85 1.14 16.62 1.85
CA VAL A 85 1.85 17.58 1.01
C VAL A 85 3.10 18.07 1.74
N ASP A 86 4.13 18.45 0.99
CA ASP A 86 5.29 19.12 1.57
C ASP A 86 5.14 20.65 1.52
N ASP A 87 6.13 21.35 2.06
CA ASP A 87 6.19 22.79 2.17
C ASP A 87 6.92 23.46 0.98
N GLN A 88 7.17 22.75 -0.11
CA GLN A 88 7.76 23.30 -1.32
C GLN A 88 6.74 24.15 -2.09
N TYR A 89 7.25 24.97 -2.99
CA TYR A 89 6.41 25.65 -3.98
C TYR A 89 7.04 25.50 -5.39
N PRO A 90 6.38 24.84 -6.34
CA PRO A 90 5.14 24.04 -6.18
C PRO A 90 5.34 22.87 -5.23
N TYR A 91 4.29 22.54 -4.47
CA TYR A 91 4.32 21.43 -3.53
C TYR A 91 4.31 20.06 -4.23
N TRP A 92 4.70 19.04 -3.50
CA TRP A 92 4.55 17.65 -3.92
C TRP A 92 3.46 16.95 -3.11
N LEU A 93 2.85 15.97 -3.74
CA LEU A 93 1.86 15.07 -3.13
C LEU A 93 2.56 13.77 -2.73
N TYR A 94 2.18 13.23 -1.58
CA TYR A 94 2.72 11.98 -1.03
C TYR A 94 1.58 11.06 -0.63
N GLY A 95 1.72 9.75 -0.86
CA GLY A 95 0.71 8.77 -0.47
C GLY A 95 1.20 7.34 -0.63
N GLY A 96 0.52 6.40 0.02
CA GLY A 96 0.68 4.98 -0.24
C GLY A 96 -0.07 4.60 -1.51
N GLN A 97 0.53 3.78 -2.34
CA GLN A 97 -0.10 3.23 -3.54
C GLN A 97 -0.18 1.72 -3.47
N GLN A 98 -1.38 1.20 -3.38
CA GLN A 98 -1.58 -0.24 -3.31
C GLN A 98 -1.16 -0.94 -4.61
N ASP A 99 -0.54 -2.10 -4.46
CA ASP A 99 -0.20 -3.09 -5.48
C ASP A 99 0.88 -2.71 -6.51
N ASN A 100 1.01 -1.46 -6.91
CA ASN A 100 1.98 -1.06 -7.94
C ASN A 100 3.29 -0.51 -7.38
N TYR A 101 3.21 0.22 -6.27
CA TYR A 101 4.36 0.81 -5.59
C TYR A 101 4.23 0.60 -4.08
N SER A 102 5.16 1.14 -3.33
CA SER A 102 5.04 1.23 -1.86
C SER A 102 4.39 2.57 -1.50
N THR A 103 5.16 3.53 -0.99
CA THR A 103 4.70 4.92 -0.93
C THR A 103 5.31 5.71 -2.08
N VAL A 104 4.61 6.70 -2.56
CA VAL A 104 5.04 7.50 -3.71
C VAL A 104 4.97 8.99 -3.44
N SER A 105 5.76 9.75 -4.18
CA SER A 105 5.62 11.20 -4.29
C SER A 105 5.52 11.63 -5.74
N VAL A 106 4.68 12.62 -6.00
CA VAL A 106 4.49 13.21 -7.32
C VAL A 106 4.45 14.74 -7.21
N PRO A 107 5.01 15.50 -8.19
CA PRO A 107 4.87 16.95 -8.19
C PRO A 107 3.41 17.34 -8.44
N SER A 108 2.92 18.38 -7.75
CA SER A 108 1.57 18.92 -7.98
C SER A 108 1.42 19.55 -9.37
N LEU A 109 2.51 20.05 -9.92
CA LEU A 109 2.60 20.52 -11.29
C LEU A 109 3.58 19.64 -12.06
N PRO A 110 3.10 18.68 -12.86
CA PRO A 110 3.97 17.85 -13.68
C PRO A 110 4.82 18.69 -14.64
N PRO A 111 6.07 18.31 -14.91
CA PRO A 111 6.90 19.02 -15.88
C PRO A 111 6.23 19.10 -17.24
N TYR A 112 6.23 20.28 -17.84
CA TYR A 112 5.67 20.48 -19.18
C TYR A 112 6.42 19.68 -20.23
N GLY A 113 5.69 19.10 -21.17
CA GLY A 113 6.26 18.36 -22.30
C GLY A 113 6.73 16.94 -21.97
N LEU A 114 6.35 16.41 -20.82
CA LEU A 114 6.67 15.03 -20.45
C LEU A 114 5.92 14.04 -21.32
N GLN A 115 6.65 13.36 -22.22
CA GLN A 115 6.07 12.37 -23.13
C GLN A 115 6.23 10.92 -22.64
N ALA A 116 6.96 10.71 -21.57
CA ALA A 116 7.26 9.38 -21.05
C ALA A 116 6.11 8.75 -20.23
N GLY A 117 4.96 9.42 -20.15
CA GLY A 117 3.82 8.98 -19.37
C GLY A 117 3.91 9.34 -17.88
N PRO A 118 2.89 9.00 -17.07
CA PRO A 118 2.78 9.42 -15.68
C PRO A 118 3.90 8.90 -14.79
N ASN A 119 4.45 7.73 -15.05
CA ASN A 119 5.52 7.15 -14.26
C ASN A 119 6.86 7.87 -14.35
N ALA A 120 7.03 8.75 -15.32
CA ALA A 120 8.30 9.48 -15.48
C ALA A 120 8.60 10.44 -14.32
N TYR A 121 7.61 10.80 -13.52
CA TYR A 121 7.74 11.70 -12.38
C TYR A 121 7.19 11.14 -11.07
N ILE A 122 6.67 9.92 -11.06
CA ILE A 122 6.33 9.21 -9.82
C ILE A 122 7.62 8.70 -9.20
N THR A 123 7.88 9.10 -7.96
CA THR A 123 9.07 8.68 -7.21
C THR A 123 8.66 7.79 -6.06
N ASN A 124 9.24 6.60 -5.95
CA ASN A 124 9.07 5.73 -4.78
C ASN A 124 9.72 6.39 -3.55
N THR A 125 9.04 6.33 -2.42
CA THR A 125 9.47 6.94 -1.15
C THR A 125 9.53 5.95 0.02
N GLY A 126 9.70 4.66 -0.27
CA GLY A 126 9.84 3.61 0.75
C GLY A 126 8.50 3.11 1.31
N GLY A 127 8.52 2.60 2.53
CA GLY A 127 7.32 2.10 3.20
C GLY A 127 6.76 0.81 2.61
N CYS A 128 5.43 0.68 2.64
CA CYS A 128 4.69 -0.32 1.89
C CYS A 128 3.37 0.27 1.37
N GLU A 129 2.67 -0.48 0.57
CA GLU A 129 1.65 -0.06 -0.39
C GLU A 129 0.52 0.85 0.12
N THR A 130 0.13 0.75 1.38
CA THR A 130 -1.03 1.48 1.91
C THR A 130 -0.69 2.41 3.07
N GLY A 131 0.55 2.42 3.50
CA GLY A 131 0.99 3.24 4.62
C GLY A 131 1.01 4.74 4.28
N PRO A 132 0.93 5.60 5.30
CA PRO A 132 1.16 7.02 5.11
C PRO A 132 2.56 7.28 4.57
N ALA A 133 2.69 8.33 3.76
CA ALA A 133 3.95 8.91 3.33
C ALA A 133 3.97 10.37 3.77
N VAL A 134 4.77 10.69 4.77
CA VAL A 134 4.78 12.00 5.43
C VAL A 134 6.13 12.67 5.20
N PRO A 135 6.20 13.74 4.39
CA PRO A 135 7.45 14.47 4.19
C PRO A 135 7.87 15.19 5.47
N LYS A 136 9.18 15.24 5.74
CA LYS A 136 9.72 16.02 6.85
C LYS A 136 9.60 17.51 6.56
N PRO A 137 8.92 18.31 7.40
CA PRO A 137 8.87 19.76 7.24
C PRO A 137 10.27 20.37 7.18
N GLY A 138 10.48 21.28 6.25
CA GLY A 138 11.79 21.93 6.00
C GLY A 138 12.85 21.04 5.33
N ASN A 139 12.56 19.75 5.11
CA ASN A 139 13.45 18.84 4.38
C ASN A 139 12.67 17.79 3.56
N PRO A 140 12.14 18.15 2.40
CA PRO A 140 11.31 17.27 1.58
C PRO A 140 12.05 16.07 0.97
N ASN A 141 13.37 15.97 1.20
CA ASN A 141 14.14 14.79 0.82
C ASN A 141 14.00 13.63 1.81
N ILE A 142 13.48 13.87 3.00
CA ILE A 142 13.20 12.84 3.98
C ILE A 142 11.70 12.59 4.03
N VAL A 143 11.30 11.32 3.91
CA VAL A 143 9.90 10.87 3.95
C VAL A 143 9.78 9.78 5.00
N TYR A 144 8.81 9.95 5.89
CA TYR A 144 8.43 8.96 6.90
C TYR A 144 7.29 8.10 6.37
N SER A 145 7.35 6.81 6.65
CA SER A 145 6.34 5.85 6.21
C SER A 145 6.00 4.84 7.29
N ASN A 146 4.81 4.26 7.20
CA ASN A 146 4.43 3.12 8.01
C ASN A 146 4.24 1.89 7.11
N CYS A 147 4.70 0.75 7.60
CA CYS A 147 4.37 -0.54 7.04
C CYS A 147 4.01 -1.51 8.18
N LYS A 148 2.74 -1.56 8.55
CA LYS A 148 2.24 -2.44 9.62
C LYS A 148 3.02 -2.28 10.94
N GLY A 149 3.29 -1.02 11.35
CA GLY A 149 4.05 -0.68 12.54
C GLY A 149 5.57 -0.62 12.35
N ARG A 150 6.08 -0.98 11.21
CA ARG A 150 7.46 -0.69 10.83
C ARG A 150 7.54 0.77 10.37
N PHE A 151 8.29 1.58 11.09
CA PHE A 151 8.52 2.98 10.76
C PHE A 151 9.69 3.10 9.80
N GLY A 152 9.46 3.71 8.65
CA GLY A 152 10.47 3.94 7.61
C GLY A 152 10.92 5.39 7.57
N VAL A 153 12.22 5.61 7.32
CA VAL A 153 12.83 6.91 7.05
C VAL A 153 13.54 6.81 5.71
N PHE A 154 12.89 7.27 4.67
CA PHE A 154 13.40 7.22 3.31
C PHE A 154 14.11 8.51 2.94
N ASN A 155 15.28 8.41 2.31
CA ASN A 155 16.02 9.54 1.78
C ASN A 155 15.95 9.54 0.25
N LYS A 156 15.24 10.51 -0.32
CA LYS A 156 15.03 10.66 -1.77
C LYS A 156 16.34 10.90 -2.54
N VAL A 157 17.37 11.48 -1.90
CA VAL A 157 18.65 11.77 -2.55
C VAL A 157 19.47 10.50 -2.72
N THR A 158 19.46 9.61 -1.73
CA THR A 158 20.26 8.38 -1.76
C THR A 158 19.47 7.16 -2.23
N GLY A 159 18.13 7.23 -2.22
CA GLY A 159 17.25 6.10 -2.48
C GLY A 159 17.26 5.03 -1.38
N GLN A 160 17.79 5.34 -0.19
CA GLN A 160 17.90 4.41 0.92
C GLN A 160 16.84 4.64 1.98
N GLU A 161 16.36 3.57 2.57
CA GLU A 161 15.42 3.59 3.68
C GLU A 161 16.04 2.95 4.93
N LYS A 162 15.93 3.66 6.06
CA LYS A 162 16.13 3.09 7.39
C LYS A 162 14.78 2.60 7.91
N GLN A 163 14.76 1.44 8.53
CA GLN A 163 13.53 0.84 9.03
C GLN A 163 13.66 0.51 10.52
N TYR A 164 12.68 0.95 11.30
CA TYR A 164 12.66 0.77 12.75
C TYR A 164 11.37 0.07 13.18
N TYR A 165 11.52 -0.90 14.08
CA TYR A 165 10.41 -1.62 14.68
C TYR A 165 10.18 -1.12 16.10
N GLY A 166 9.38 -0.09 16.28
CA GLY A 166 9.07 0.55 17.58
C GLY A 166 8.27 -0.32 18.54
N GLY A 167 8.57 -1.63 18.57
CA GLY A 167 7.84 -2.64 19.35
C GLY A 167 6.82 -3.41 18.52
N ALA A 168 6.72 -3.14 17.22
CA ALA A 168 5.96 -3.99 16.31
C ALA A 168 6.69 -5.32 16.14
N SER A 169 5.98 -6.40 16.35
CA SER A 169 6.42 -7.76 16.02
C SER A 169 5.80 -8.20 14.70
N ASN A 170 6.16 -9.37 14.22
CA ASN A 170 5.44 -9.99 13.13
C ASN A 170 3.95 -10.13 13.51
N MET A 171 3.06 -9.48 12.77
CA MET A 171 1.62 -9.44 13.05
C MET A 171 0.83 -10.50 12.28
N TYR A 172 1.46 -11.20 11.34
CA TYR A 172 0.80 -12.22 10.53
C TYR A 172 0.30 -13.40 11.38
N GLY A 173 -0.98 -13.72 11.24
CA GLY A 173 -1.61 -14.87 11.89
C GLY A 173 -1.83 -14.74 13.41
N HIS A 174 -1.62 -13.57 14.00
CA HIS A 174 -1.85 -13.34 15.42
C HIS A 174 -3.22 -12.74 15.68
N ASN A 175 -3.82 -13.10 16.83
CA ASN A 175 -5.00 -12.38 17.30
C ASN A 175 -4.58 -10.98 17.78
N PRO A 176 -5.43 -9.95 17.61
CA PRO A 176 -5.14 -8.62 18.13
C PRO A 176 -4.79 -8.56 19.61
N LYS A 177 -5.46 -9.38 20.43
CA LYS A 177 -5.21 -9.47 21.89
C LYS A 177 -3.83 -9.98 22.27
N ASP A 178 -3.16 -10.70 21.36
CA ASP A 178 -1.85 -11.30 21.61
C ASP A 178 -0.70 -10.36 21.21
N LEU A 179 -1.04 -9.23 20.58
CA LEU A 179 -0.08 -8.21 20.13
C LEU A 179 0.16 -7.17 21.23
N LYS A 180 1.43 -6.84 21.46
CA LYS A 180 1.80 -5.72 22.34
C LYS A 180 1.27 -4.40 21.78
N TYR A 181 1.42 -4.18 20.46
CA TYR A 181 0.92 -3.02 19.75
C TYR A 181 0.12 -3.47 18.54
N ARG A 182 -1.10 -2.95 18.39
CA ARG A 182 -1.98 -3.20 17.27
C ARG A 182 -1.76 -2.12 16.21
N PHE A 183 -0.71 -2.29 15.45
CA PHE A 183 -0.52 -1.51 14.23
C PHE A 183 -1.34 -2.10 13.08
N GLN A 184 -1.63 -1.28 12.10
CA GLN A 184 -2.27 -1.68 10.86
C GLN A 184 -1.55 -1.03 9.67
N ARG A 185 -1.95 -1.39 8.47
CA ARG A 185 -1.32 -0.88 7.24
C ARG A 185 -1.37 0.65 7.14
N VAL A 186 -2.44 1.29 7.57
CA VAL A 186 -2.63 2.75 7.54
C VAL A 186 -2.39 3.44 8.89
N SER A 187 -1.66 2.82 9.80
CA SER A 187 -1.32 3.44 11.09
C SER A 187 -0.74 4.83 10.89
N PRO A 188 -1.33 5.86 11.53
CA PRO A 188 -1.01 7.24 11.20
C PRO A 188 0.36 7.65 11.73
N ILE A 189 1.03 8.48 10.94
CA ILE A 189 2.22 9.24 11.31
C ILE A 189 1.87 10.71 11.26
N HIS A 190 2.34 11.49 12.24
CA HIS A 190 2.19 12.94 12.27
C HIS A 190 3.46 13.59 12.77
N VAL A 191 3.99 14.53 12.00
CA VAL A 191 5.13 15.36 12.44
C VAL A 191 4.57 16.59 13.14
N SER A 192 5.10 16.92 14.31
CA SER A 192 4.68 18.09 15.07
C SER A 192 4.85 19.38 14.25
N PRO A 193 3.82 20.22 14.15
CA PRO A 193 3.94 21.53 13.50
C PRO A 193 4.77 22.52 14.33
N HIS A 194 5.07 22.20 15.58
CA HIS A 194 5.84 23.06 16.49
C HIS A 194 7.32 22.69 16.54
N ASN A 195 7.62 21.40 16.30
CA ASN A 195 9.00 20.90 16.29
C ASN A 195 9.11 19.72 15.30
N PRO A 196 9.74 19.88 14.14
CA PRO A 196 9.84 18.84 13.11
C PRO A 196 10.67 17.61 13.53
N ASP A 197 11.35 17.64 14.66
CA ASP A 197 12.04 16.48 15.22
C ASP A 197 11.12 15.61 16.10
N VAL A 198 9.93 16.09 16.43
CA VAL A 198 8.91 15.34 17.18
C VAL A 198 7.95 14.67 16.21
N ILE A 199 7.94 13.35 16.23
CA ILE A 199 7.12 12.55 15.33
C ILE A 199 6.25 11.61 16.15
N TYR A 200 4.96 11.62 15.87
CA TYR A 200 3.97 10.72 16.44
C TYR A 200 3.67 9.58 15.50
N HIS A 201 3.53 8.37 16.06
CA HIS A 201 3.07 7.18 15.37
C HIS A 201 2.09 6.44 16.28
N ALA A 202 0.98 5.94 15.73
CA ALA A 202 -0.06 5.37 16.58
C ALA A 202 -0.39 3.92 16.24
N SER A 203 -0.53 3.13 17.30
CA SER A 203 -1.15 1.81 17.34
C SER A 203 -2.54 1.93 18.00
N GLN A 204 -2.81 1.23 19.10
CA GLN A 204 -3.85 1.58 20.07
C GLN A 204 -3.36 2.63 21.07
N TYR A 205 -2.06 2.86 21.12
CA TYR A 205 -1.38 3.88 21.90
C TYR A 205 -0.82 4.96 21.00
N LEU A 206 -0.56 6.11 21.57
CA LEU A 206 0.22 7.16 20.94
C LEU A 206 1.69 6.99 21.32
N HIS A 207 2.55 6.87 20.31
CA HIS A 207 3.98 6.77 20.45
C HIS A 207 4.63 8.04 19.90
N VAL A 208 5.74 8.45 20.52
CA VAL A 208 6.55 9.59 20.07
C VAL A 208 8.02 9.19 19.92
N THR A 209 8.65 9.71 18.88
CA THR A 209 10.10 9.68 18.69
C THR A 209 10.63 11.11 18.52
N LYS A 210 11.88 11.34 18.94
CA LYS A 210 12.60 12.61 18.77
C LYS A 210 13.94 12.42 18.06
N ASP A 211 14.18 11.23 17.55
CA ASP A 211 15.42 10.79 16.90
C ASP A 211 15.15 9.97 15.62
N GLU A 212 14.09 10.38 14.92
CA GLU A 212 13.68 9.75 13.65
C GLU A 212 13.43 8.23 13.74
N GLY A 213 12.88 7.77 14.87
CA GLY A 213 12.45 6.37 15.03
C GLY A 213 13.47 5.45 15.69
N VAL A 214 14.65 5.94 16.07
CA VAL A 214 15.66 5.13 16.78
C VAL A 214 15.16 4.72 18.16
N THR A 215 14.53 5.65 18.90
CA THR A 215 13.87 5.36 20.17
C THR A 215 12.40 5.81 20.17
N TRP A 216 11.58 5.11 20.93
CA TRP A 216 10.15 5.37 21.05
C TRP A 216 9.68 5.40 22.49
N GLU A 217 8.88 6.39 22.81
CA GLU A 217 8.16 6.52 24.07
C GLU A 217 6.65 6.37 23.83
N THR A 218 5.96 5.56 24.65
CA THR A 218 4.50 5.48 24.65
C THR A 218 3.95 6.51 25.62
N ILE A 219 3.22 7.51 25.11
CA ILE A 219 2.79 8.69 25.87
C ILE A 219 1.29 8.70 26.20
N SER A 220 0.55 7.63 25.87
CA SER A 220 -0.88 7.52 26.19
C SER A 220 -1.23 6.16 26.79
N PRO A 221 -2.37 6.04 27.49
CA PRO A 221 -3.04 4.75 27.70
C PRO A 221 -3.58 4.20 26.36
N ASP A 222 -4.20 3.00 26.38
CA ASP A 222 -4.99 2.52 25.24
C ASP A 222 -6.15 3.50 24.99
N LEU A 223 -6.16 4.11 23.81
CA LEU A 223 -7.14 5.13 23.40
C LEU A 223 -8.32 4.51 22.62
N THR A 224 -8.36 3.21 22.50
CA THR A 224 -9.35 2.50 21.68
C THR A 224 -10.34 1.72 22.55
N ALA A 225 -11.48 1.37 21.95
CA ALA A 225 -12.42 0.46 22.60
C ALA A 225 -11.88 -0.98 22.54
N PHE A 226 -11.62 -1.59 23.70
CA PHE A 226 -11.20 -2.99 23.78
C PHE A 226 -12.39 -3.90 24.06
N GLU A 227 -13.04 -4.36 23.00
CA GLU A 227 -14.09 -5.38 23.08
C GLU A 227 -13.44 -6.77 22.92
N SER A 228 -13.36 -7.53 24.00
CA SER A 228 -12.55 -8.75 24.07
C SER A 228 -12.95 -9.84 23.09
N ASP A 229 -14.23 -9.93 22.76
CA ASP A 229 -14.79 -10.87 21.78
C ASP A 229 -14.38 -10.55 20.33
N LYS A 230 -14.05 -9.29 20.06
CA LYS A 230 -13.58 -8.82 18.75
C LYS A 230 -12.04 -8.84 18.60
N GLN A 231 -11.31 -9.12 19.68
CA GLN A 231 -9.84 -9.17 19.68
C GLN A 231 -9.30 -10.54 19.21
N VAL A 232 -9.89 -11.05 18.14
CA VAL A 232 -9.53 -12.31 17.50
C VAL A 232 -9.36 -12.11 16.01
N ILE A 233 -8.63 -13.00 15.35
CA ILE A 233 -8.48 -12.98 13.88
C ILE A 233 -9.88 -12.97 13.25
N SER A 234 -10.12 -12.01 12.36
CA SER A 234 -11.36 -11.89 11.60
C SER A 234 -11.49 -12.99 10.54
N GLY A 235 -12.64 -13.05 9.92
CA GLY A 235 -12.94 -13.98 8.84
C GLY A 235 -13.81 -15.15 9.27
N SER A 236 -14.24 -15.93 8.29
CA SER A 236 -15.13 -17.08 8.49
C SER A 236 -14.36 -18.35 8.88
N PRO A 237 -15.06 -19.42 9.27
CA PRO A 237 -14.42 -20.72 9.54
C PRO A 237 -13.63 -21.28 8.34
N ILE A 238 -13.99 -20.90 7.11
CA ILE A 238 -13.35 -21.38 5.88
C ILE A 238 -12.07 -20.61 5.60
N THR A 239 -12.11 -19.27 5.75
CA THR A 239 -10.97 -18.40 5.48
C THR A 239 -10.84 -17.37 6.59
N ARG A 240 -9.68 -17.37 7.24
CA ARG A 240 -9.33 -16.37 8.26
C ARG A 240 -8.37 -15.37 7.66
N ASP A 241 -8.52 -14.10 8.04
CA ASP A 241 -7.55 -13.07 7.71
C ASP A 241 -6.31 -13.24 8.58
N ILE A 242 -5.24 -13.73 7.97
CA ILE A 242 -3.94 -13.91 8.62
C ILE A 242 -2.93 -12.85 8.18
N THR A 243 -3.35 -11.86 7.39
CA THR A 243 -2.43 -10.89 6.75
C THR A 243 -1.92 -9.82 7.72
N GLY A 244 -2.66 -9.54 8.80
CA GLY A 244 -2.34 -8.46 9.73
C GLY A 244 -2.49 -7.06 9.10
N GLU A 245 -3.31 -6.94 8.04
CA GLU A 245 -3.56 -5.67 7.37
C GLU A 245 -4.40 -4.75 8.24
N GLU A 246 -5.42 -5.31 8.90
CA GLU A 246 -6.37 -4.57 9.71
C GLU A 246 -6.64 -5.30 11.02
N PHE A 247 -6.47 -4.57 12.11
CA PHE A 247 -6.84 -5.04 13.45
C PHE A 247 -7.96 -4.18 14.01
N TYR A 248 -8.90 -4.84 14.69
CA TYR A 248 -9.94 -4.15 15.44
C TYR A 248 -9.30 -3.29 16.55
N SER A 249 -9.86 -2.10 16.78
CA SER A 249 -9.42 -1.16 17.82
C SER A 249 -7.99 -0.64 17.61
N THR A 250 -7.80 0.15 16.56
CA THR A 250 -6.57 0.88 16.24
C THR A 250 -6.87 2.36 16.02
N ILE A 251 -5.87 3.21 16.18
CA ILE A 251 -5.98 4.64 15.91
C ILE A 251 -5.78 4.88 14.41
N TYR A 252 -6.71 5.60 13.79
CA TYR A 252 -6.68 5.93 12.34
C TYR A 252 -6.15 7.32 12.04
N SER A 253 -6.20 8.24 12.99
CA SER A 253 -5.77 9.62 12.78
C SER A 253 -5.18 10.21 14.04
N VAL A 254 -4.11 10.95 13.87
CA VAL A 254 -3.45 11.73 14.93
C VAL A 254 -3.12 13.10 14.38
N ARG A 255 -3.47 14.15 15.10
CA ARG A 255 -3.07 15.53 14.76
C ARG A 255 -2.75 16.30 16.05
N GLU A 256 -1.59 16.93 16.09
CA GLU A 256 -1.28 17.93 17.08
C GLU A 256 -1.85 19.27 16.62
N LEU A 257 -2.59 19.95 17.49
CA LEU A 257 -3.19 21.22 17.15
C LEU A 257 -2.13 22.31 17.05
N SER A 258 -2.20 23.13 16.01
CA SER A 258 -1.42 24.36 15.95
C SER A 258 -1.91 25.36 17.01
N LEU A 259 -1.04 26.28 17.46
CA LEU A 259 -1.42 27.33 18.43
C LEU A 259 -2.61 28.17 17.97
N ILE A 260 -2.86 28.30 16.68
CA ILE A 260 -3.99 29.02 16.12
C ILE A 260 -5.32 28.36 16.50
N HIS A 261 -5.36 27.04 16.65
CA HIS A 261 -6.57 26.30 17.03
C HIS A 261 -6.82 26.24 18.54
N ILE A 262 -5.82 26.59 19.36
CA ILE A 262 -5.93 26.61 20.84
C ILE A 262 -6.56 27.93 21.33
N SER A 263 -6.57 28.97 20.51
CA SER A 263 -7.03 30.32 20.90
C SER A 263 -8.50 30.62 20.51
N GLU A 264 -9.21 29.67 19.93
CA GLU A 264 -10.64 29.83 19.65
C GLU A 264 -11.48 29.13 20.74
N PRO A 265 -12.40 29.87 21.41
CA PRO A 265 -13.30 29.29 22.42
C PRO A 265 -14.42 28.46 21.81
#